data_fabc42b3db8dc6bd398f0dbf32a0a12f
#
_entry.id   fabc42b3db8dc6bd398f0dbf32a0a12f
#
_cell.length_a   1.000
_cell.length_b   1.000
_cell.length_c   1.000
_cell.angle_alpha   90.00
_cell.angle_beta   90.00
_cell.angle_gamma   90.00
#
_symmetry.space_group_name_H-M   'P 1'
#
loop_
_entity.id
_entity.type
_entity.pdbx_description
1 polymer ?
#
loop_
_entity_poly.entity_id
_entity_poly.type
_entity_poly.pdbx_seq_one_letter_code
_entity_poly.pdbx_strand_id
1 'polypeptide(L)'
;MAKVELKQPIVDEIKSVIDGAQAVAHMPIDVQQIGCDFYCFSAHKTYGPNGIGVLYAKKHWLEQMPPYQYGGEMVDQVTCETTSFADVPLKFEAGTPDYPAAIAFASALTYLEGLDLHNIQTHEEQLLLYAREHLSAIPNVHIFGNPAHAIGCLSFCVSGIHPYDLALVLDQFNIAIRTGSHCAQPAMRLLQVDGTARISFACYNTTDDVDVFCDRLRQAIAFFQGGNGGTL
;
A
#
# COMPACT_ATOMS: atom_id res chain seq x y z
N MET A 1 -11.01 25.78 11.82
CA MET A 1 -9.75 25.03 11.77
C MET A 1 -8.63 26.03 11.50
N ALA A 2 -7.73 26.25 12.45
CA ALA A 2 -6.53 27.02 12.19
C ALA A 2 -5.63 26.21 11.23
N LYS A 3 -5.27 26.76 10.08
CA LYS A 3 -4.23 26.18 9.24
C LYS A 3 -2.90 26.28 9.98
N VAL A 4 -2.29 25.16 10.26
CA VAL A 4 -0.91 25.12 10.73
C VAL A 4 -0.01 25.31 9.50
N GLU A 5 0.61 26.45 9.37
CA GLU A 5 1.62 26.70 8.33
C GLU A 5 3.00 26.33 8.91
N LEU A 6 3.65 25.36 8.27
CA LEU A 6 5.07 25.10 8.53
C LEU A 6 5.89 26.34 8.10
N LYS A 7 6.86 26.73 8.92
CA LYS A 7 7.78 27.80 8.53
C LYS A 7 8.56 27.33 7.30
N GLN A 8 8.64 28.18 6.27
CA GLN A 8 9.32 27.87 5.01
C GLN A 8 10.73 27.27 5.19
N PRO A 9 11.58 27.79 6.10
CA PRO A 9 12.91 27.22 6.32
C PRO A 9 12.89 25.73 6.72
N ILE A 10 11.89 25.28 7.49
CA ILE A 10 11.78 23.86 7.88
C ILE A 10 11.44 22.99 6.66
N VAL A 11 10.55 23.47 5.79
CA VAL A 11 10.16 22.74 4.57
C VAL A 11 11.34 22.62 3.60
N ASP A 12 12.16 23.67 3.49
CA ASP A 12 13.32 23.68 2.59
C ASP A 12 14.45 22.75 3.07
N GLU A 13 14.50 22.43 4.35
CA GLU A 13 15.51 21.54 4.93
C GLU A 13 15.10 20.07 4.91
N ILE A 14 13.80 19.73 4.89
CA ILE A 14 13.30 18.36 4.76
C ILE A 14 13.66 17.82 3.38
N LYS A 15 14.45 16.75 3.34
CA LYS A 15 14.95 16.15 2.10
C LYS A 15 14.15 14.94 1.63
N SER A 16 13.52 14.22 2.55
CA SER A 16 12.83 12.97 2.21
C SER A 16 11.62 12.69 3.09
N VAL A 17 10.50 12.45 2.43
CA VAL A 17 9.26 11.90 3.02
C VAL A 17 8.90 10.65 2.23
N ILE A 18 8.88 9.50 2.87
CA ILE A 18 8.63 8.21 2.22
C ILE A 18 7.25 7.69 2.62
N ASP A 19 6.42 7.42 1.62
CA ASP A 19 5.20 6.63 1.80
C ASP A 19 5.57 5.14 1.69
N GLY A 20 5.64 4.47 2.84
CA GLY A 20 5.93 3.06 2.96
C GLY A 20 4.70 2.16 3.05
N ALA A 21 3.50 2.68 2.75
CA ALA A 21 2.24 1.97 2.95
C ALA A 21 2.13 0.62 2.21
N GLN A 22 2.90 0.42 1.14
CA GLN A 22 2.94 -0.83 0.40
C GLN A 22 4.22 -1.64 0.66
N ALA A 23 5.11 -1.21 1.56
CA ALA A 23 6.39 -1.87 1.78
C ALA A 23 6.42 -2.67 3.10
N VAL A 24 5.86 -2.11 4.18
CA VAL A 24 6.03 -2.63 5.55
C VAL A 24 5.51 -4.06 5.74
N ALA A 25 4.49 -4.48 4.98
CA ALA A 25 3.96 -5.85 5.05
C ALA A 25 4.76 -6.86 4.22
N HIS A 26 5.65 -6.40 3.34
CA HIS A 26 6.24 -7.21 2.27
C HIS A 26 7.77 -7.34 2.37
N MET A 27 8.43 -6.46 3.13
CA MET A 27 9.89 -6.45 3.24
C MET A 27 10.35 -5.81 4.54
N PRO A 28 11.55 -6.15 5.04
CA PRO A 28 12.15 -5.48 6.19
C PRO A 28 12.38 -3.99 5.91
N ILE A 29 12.03 -3.16 6.87
CA ILE A 29 12.22 -1.71 6.81
C ILE A 29 13.12 -1.25 7.95
N ASP A 30 14.23 -0.61 7.63
CA ASP A 30 15.09 0.08 8.57
C ASP A 30 15.19 1.57 8.19
N VAL A 31 14.47 2.40 8.91
CA VAL A 31 14.43 3.85 8.66
C VAL A 31 15.78 4.56 8.90
N GLN A 32 16.66 3.96 9.72
CA GLN A 32 18.01 4.49 9.94
C GLN A 32 18.90 4.19 8.73
N GLN A 33 18.83 2.97 8.19
CA GLN A 33 19.56 2.58 6.99
C GLN A 33 19.06 3.36 5.75
N ILE A 34 17.75 3.56 5.63
CA ILE A 34 17.15 4.39 4.57
C ILE A 34 17.59 5.85 4.71
N GLY A 35 17.79 6.34 5.94
CA GLY A 35 18.22 7.71 6.24
C GLY A 35 17.15 8.77 6.01
N CYS A 36 15.87 8.39 5.82
CA CYS A 36 14.78 9.32 5.57
C CYS A 36 14.48 10.24 6.74
N ASP A 37 13.90 11.40 6.44
CA ASP A 37 13.46 12.34 7.47
C ASP A 37 12.10 11.96 8.03
N PHE A 38 11.20 11.48 7.16
CA PHE A 38 9.87 10.98 7.51
C PHE A 38 9.58 9.67 6.78
N TYR A 39 8.84 8.78 7.45
CA TYR A 39 8.34 7.52 6.89
C TYR A 39 6.93 7.26 7.42
N CYS A 40 5.97 6.97 6.54
CA CYS A 40 4.59 6.74 6.97
C CYS A 40 4.00 5.46 6.37
N PHE A 41 3.10 4.84 7.12
CA PHE A 41 2.36 3.67 6.67
C PHE A 41 1.07 3.47 7.47
N SER A 42 0.17 2.61 6.97
CA SER A 42 -1.14 2.34 7.55
C SER A 42 -1.25 0.91 8.06
N ALA A 43 -1.87 0.72 9.22
CA ALA A 43 -2.04 -0.59 9.81
C ALA A 43 -2.87 -1.54 8.93
N HIS A 44 -3.96 -1.06 8.29
CA HIS A 44 -4.83 -1.90 7.45
C HIS A 44 -4.15 -2.47 6.20
N LYS A 45 -2.98 -1.98 5.82
CA LYS A 45 -2.13 -2.56 4.77
C LYS A 45 -1.02 -3.45 5.32
N THR A 46 -0.97 -3.62 6.64
CA THR A 46 0.06 -4.36 7.37
C THR A 46 -0.62 -5.37 8.32
N TYR A 47 -1.64 -6.06 7.82
CA TYR A 47 -2.48 -7.04 8.54
C TYR A 47 -3.19 -6.50 9.80
N GLY A 48 -3.12 -5.20 10.04
CA GLY A 48 -3.67 -4.51 11.19
C GLY A 48 -5.08 -3.92 10.95
N PRO A 49 -5.64 -3.26 11.96
CA PRO A 49 -6.97 -2.67 11.89
C PRO A 49 -7.02 -1.41 11.02
N ASN A 50 -8.24 -1.02 10.65
CA ASN A 50 -8.51 0.28 10.03
C ASN A 50 -8.37 1.42 11.06
N GLY A 51 -8.18 2.64 10.56
CA GLY A 51 -8.27 3.87 11.37
C GLY A 51 -6.98 4.27 12.09
N ILE A 52 -5.92 3.46 12.01
CA ILE A 52 -4.61 3.74 12.63
C ILE A 52 -3.47 3.63 11.61
N GLY A 53 -2.43 4.41 11.81
CA GLY A 53 -1.20 4.39 11.04
C GLY A 53 -0.03 4.91 11.86
N VAL A 54 1.14 4.90 11.28
CA VAL A 54 2.38 5.34 11.92
C VAL A 54 3.06 6.39 11.08
N LEU A 55 3.54 7.44 11.71
CA LEU A 55 4.49 8.39 11.16
C LEU A 55 5.78 8.34 11.98
N TYR A 56 6.85 7.83 11.36
CA TYR A 56 8.20 8.02 11.87
C TYR A 56 8.74 9.37 11.39
N ALA A 57 9.44 10.07 12.27
CA ALA A 57 10.24 11.21 11.90
C ALA A 57 11.51 11.32 12.74
N LYS A 58 12.56 11.93 12.19
CA LYS A 58 13.74 12.29 12.97
C LYS A 58 13.35 13.25 14.09
N LYS A 59 13.81 12.99 15.31
CA LYS A 59 13.40 13.73 16.52
C LYS A 59 13.50 15.25 16.40
N HIS A 60 14.59 15.75 15.81
CA HIS A 60 14.80 17.19 15.65
C HIS A 60 13.72 17.87 14.79
N TRP A 61 13.13 17.15 13.79
CA TRP A 61 12.00 17.66 13.02
C TRP A 61 10.73 17.76 13.88
N LEU A 62 10.44 16.72 14.65
CA LEU A 62 9.28 16.70 15.54
C LEU A 62 9.36 17.81 16.60
N GLU A 63 10.54 18.09 17.12
CA GLU A 63 10.75 19.17 18.09
C GLU A 63 10.48 20.57 17.48
N GLN A 64 10.86 20.79 16.22
CA GLN A 64 10.71 22.07 15.53
C GLN A 64 9.31 22.28 14.95
N MET A 65 8.66 21.22 14.50
CA MET A 65 7.34 21.32 13.86
C MET A 65 6.25 21.70 14.87
N PRO A 66 5.29 22.56 14.49
CA PRO A 66 4.09 22.79 15.29
C PRO A 66 3.19 21.55 15.27
N PRO A 67 2.33 21.37 16.28
CA PRO A 67 1.31 20.32 16.24
C PRO A 67 0.39 20.48 15.04
N TYR A 68 -0.04 19.35 14.46
CA TYR A 68 -1.02 19.33 13.37
C TYR A 68 -2.47 19.49 13.86
N GLN A 69 -2.77 18.93 15.04
CA GLN A 69 -4.07 19.01 15.70
C GLN A 69 -3.88 19.48 17.14
N TYR A 70 -4.98 19.95 17.75
CA TYR A 70 -4.99 20.42 19.12
C TYR A 70 -6.08 19.68 19.89
N GLY A 71 -5.79 19.32 21.16
CA GLY A 71 -6.73 18.58 22.01
C GLY A 71 -6.15 18.30 23.39
N GLY A 72 -6.81 17.46 24.15
CA GLY A 72 -6.30 16.94 25.41
C GLY A 72 -5.05 16.07 25.21
N GLU A 73 -4.34 15.79 26.28
CA GLU A 73 -3.15 14.92 26.39
C GLU A 73 -1.87 15.50 25.74
N MET A 74 -1.99 16.26 24.64
CA MET A 74 -0.85 16.81 23.88
C MET A 74 -0.35 18.15 24.39
N VAL A 75 -1.00 18.75 25.39
CA VAL A 75 -0.66 20.04 25.98
C VAL A 75 0.02 19.86 27.33
N ASP A 76 0.98 20.72 27.66
CA ASP A 76 1.59 20.82 29.01
C ASP A 76 0.87 21.88 29.82
N GLN A 77 0.83 23.14 29.33
CA GLN A 77 0.11 24.25 29.98
C GLN A 77 -0.71 25.03 28.97
N VAL A 78 -1.92 25.43 29.40
CA VAL A 78 -2.81 26.29 28.61
C VAL A 78 -3.25 27.47 29.47
N THR A 79 -3.00 28.67 28.95
CA THR A 79 -3.52 29.93 29.53
C THR A 79 -4.38 30.65 28.49
N CYS A 80 -4.98 31.78 28.86
CA CYS A 80 -5.70 32.61 27.90
C CYS A 80 -4.78 33.22 26.83
N GLU A 81 -3.47 33.28 27.05
CA GLU A 81 -2.51 33.98 26.21
C GLU A 81 -1.53 33.02 25.52
N THR A 82 -1.20 31.89 26.15
CA THR A 82 -0.13 30.99 25.70
C THR A 82 -0.52 29.53 25.88
N THR A 83 0.02 28.69 25.00
CA THR A 83 -0.08 27.21 25.11
C THR A 83 1.33 26.63 24.96
N SER A 84 1.72 25.77 25.90
CA SER A 84 2.87 24.89 25.76
C SER A 84 2.41 23.46 25.50
N PHE A 85 3.24 22.70 24.84
CA PHE A 85 2.91 21.34 24.39
C PHE A 85 3.76 20.32 25.11
N ALA A 86 3.21 19.12 25.28
CA ALA A 86 3.95 17.98 25.80
C ALA A 86 5.18 17.66 24.90
N ASP A 87 6.11 16.92 25.43
CA ASP A 87 7.26 16.42 24.69
C ASP A 87 6.84 15.51 23.53
N VAL A 88 7.70 15.41 22.50
CA VAL A 88 7.50 14.46 21.43
C VAL A 88 7.63 13.01 21.96
N PRO A 89 6.81 12.03 21.53
CA PRO A 89 5.82 12.14 20.43
C PRO A 89 4.44 12.68 20.84
N LEU A 90 4.14 12.81 22.15
CA LEU A 90 2.80 13.17 22.66
C LEU A 90 2.29 14.50 22.13
N LYS A 91 3.17 15.44 21.82
CA LYS A 91 2.85 16.70 21.13
C LYS A 91 1.99 16.54 19.87
N PHE A 92 2.02 15.38 19.21
CA PHE A 92 1.28 15.07 17.98
C PHE A 92 0.09 14.13 18.22
N GLU A 93 -0.18 13.75 19.47
CA GLU A 93 -1.25 12.82 19.83
C GLU A 93 -2.41 13.57 20.49
N ALA A 94 -3.24 14.26 19.68
CA ALA A 94 -4.30 15.12 20.18
C ALA A 94 -5.57 14.33 20.53
N GLY A 95 -5.97 14.39 21.80
CA GLY A 95 -7.15 13.70 22.34
C GLY A 95 -6.87 12.26 22.73
N THR A 96 -7.88 11.55 23.21
CA THR A 96 -7.75 10.13 23.57
C THR A 96 -7.42 9.30 22.36
N PRO A 97 -6.26 8.59 22.31
CA PRO A 97 -5.88 7.79 21.15
C PRO A 97 -6.75 6.54 21.02
N ASP A 98 -6.81 5.99 19.81
CA ASP A 98 -7.44 4.70 19.55
C ASP A 98 -6.53 3.55 20.04
N TYR A 99 -6.48 3.39 21.36
CA TYR A 99 -5.67 2.34 22.00
C TYR A 99 -6.14 0.91 21.66
N PRO A 100 -7.44 0.60 21.42
CA PRO A 100 -7.83 -0.73 20.93
C PRO A 100 -7.20 -1.06 19.58
N ALA A 101 -7.21 -0.11 18.65
CA ALA A 101 -6.56 -0.30 17.34
C ALA A 101 -5.03 -0.40 17.49
N ALA A 102 -4.41 0.38 18.37
CA ALA A 102 -2.97 0.29 18.64
C ALA A 102 -2.57 -1.08 19.18
N ILE A 103 -3.33 -1.66 20.12
CA ILE A 103 -3.10 -3.00 20.67
C ILE A 103 -3.28 -4.07 19.58
N ALA A 104 -4.34 -3.97 18.79
CA ALA A 104 -4.58 -4.90 17.68
C ALA A 104 -3.46 -4.82 16.63
N PHE A 105 -2.96 -3.60 16.36
CA PHE A 105 -1.85 -3.43 15.42
C PHE A 105 -0.54 -4.02 15.95
N ALA A 106 -0.25 -3.88 17.23
CA ALA A 106 0.91 -4.54 17.85
C ALA A 106 0.87 -6.07 17.65
N SER A 107 -0.31 -6.68 17.76
CA SER A 107 -0.49 -8.12 17.50
C SER A 107 -0.22 -8.49 16.04
N ALA A 108 -0.63 -7.63 15.09
CA ALA A 108 -0.35 -7.83 13.66
C ALA A 108 1.15 -7.73 13.36
N LEU A 109 1.86 -6.79 13.97
CA LEU A 109 3.31 -6.66 13.82
C LEU A 109 4.04 -7.88 14.41
N THR A 110 3.64 -8.35 15.56
CA THR A 110 4.19 -9.59 16.17
C THR A 110 3.97 -10.81 15.26
N TYR A 111 2.82 -10.90 14.61
CA TYR A 111 2.54 -11.95 13.63
C TYR A 111 3.51 -11.90 12.44
N LEU A 112 3.73 -10.71 11.87
CA LEU A 112 4.67 -10.51 10.75
C LEU A 112 6.12 -10.82 11.15
N GLU A 113 6.54 -10.38 12.35
CA GLU A 113 7.87 -10.72 12.88
C GLU A 113 8.05 -12.23 13.02
N GLY A 114 7.00 -12.95 13.45
CA GLY A 114 7.02 -14.41 13.58
C GLY A 114 7.11 -15.16 12.24
N LEU A 115 6.71 -14.54 11.12
CA LEU A 115 6.84 -15.10 9.77
C LEU A 115 8.20 -14.81 9.13
N ASP A 116 8.98 -13.88 9.67
CA ASP A 116 10.21 -13.34 9.08
C ASP A 116 9.98 -12.60 7.74
N LEU A 117 10.10 -11.28 7.78
CA LEU A 117 9.89 -10.41 6.62
C LEU A 117 10.86 -10.69 5.44
N HIS A 118 12.04 -11.24 5.69
CA HIS A 118 12.94 -11.68 4.60
C HIS A 118 12.39 -12.90 3.85
N ASN A 119 11.79 -13.83 4.59
CA ASN A 119 11.14 -14.99 3.99
C ASN A 119 9.89 -14.57 3.20
N ILE A 120 9.08 -13.64 3.73
CA ILE A 120 7.93 -13.06 3.02
C ILE A 120 8.39 -12.42 1.71
N GLN A 121 9.37 -11.55 1.76
CA GLN A 121 9.92 -10.88 0.57
C GLN A 121 10.37 -11.88 -0.48
N THR A 122 11.17 -12.87 -0.09
CA THR A 122 11.68 -13.89 -1.00
C THR A 122 10.55 -14.71 -1.64
N HIS A 123 9.56 -15.10 -0.84
CA HIS A 123 8.41 -15.87 -1.30
C HIS A 123 7.57 -15.07 -2.32
N GLU A 124 7.26 -13.82 -2.01
CA GLU A 124 6.46 -12.96 -2.89
C GLU A 124 7.21 -12.60 -4.18
N GLU A 125 8.53 -12.39 -4.13
CA GLU A 125 9.37 -12.19 -5.32
C GLU A 125 9.33 -13.43 -6.24
N GLN A 126 9.39 -14.64 -5.68
CA GLN A 126 9.27 -15.88 -6.45
C GLN A 126 7.90 -16.03 -7.10
N LEU A 127 6.82 -15.75 -6.35
CA LEU A 127 5.45 -15.77 -6.89
C LEU A 127 5.25 -14.75 -7.99
N LEU A 128 5.83 -13.56 -7.83
CA LEU A 128 5.74 -12.50 -8.84
C LEU A 128 6.45 -12.89 -10.14
N LEU A 129 7.64 -13.49 -10.05
CA LEU A 129 8.37 -13.99 -11.22
C LEU A 129 7.59 -15.11 -11.93
N TYR A 130 7.08 -16.06 -11.15
CA TYR A 130 6.25 -17.16 -11.66
C TYR A 130 5.00 -16.64 -12.37
N ALA A 131 4.26 -15.72 -11.74
CA ALA A 131 3.08 -15.12 -12.34
C ALA A 131 3.40 -14.32 -13.62
N ARG A 132 4.50 -13.59 -13.63
CA ARG A 132 4.94 -12.84 -14.80
C ARG A 132 5.22 -13.75 -15.99
N GLU A 133 5.92 -14.84 -15.77
CA GLU A 133 6.21 -15.84 -16.81
C GLU A 133 4.92 -16.40 -17.41
N HIS A 134 4.00 -16.86 -16.55
CA HIS A 134 2.76 -17.50 -16.97
C HIS A 134 1.79 -16.51 -17.64
N LEU A 135 1.69 -15.27 -17.15
CA LEU A 135 0.86 -14.23 -17.79
C LEU A 135 1.45 -13.80 -19.15
N SER A 136 2.76 -13.71 -19.26
CA SER A 136 3.42 -13.32 -20.53
C SER A 136 3.17 -14.33 -21.65
N ALA A 137 2.88 -15.58 -21.29
CA ALA A 137 2.53 -16.64 -22.25
C ALA A 137 1.07 -16.59 -22.72
N ILE A 138 0.22 -15.74 -22.13
CA ILE A 138 -1.19 -15.60 -22.51
C ILE A 138 -1.30 -14.56 -23.65
N PRO A 139 -1.86 -14.92 -24.83
CA PRO A 139 -2.03 -13.97 -25.91
C PRO A 139 -2.87 -12.76 -25.51
N ASN A 140 -2.51 -11.58 -26.04
CA ASN A 140 -3.20 -10.29 -25.81
C ASN A 140 -3.11 -9.76 -24.38
N VAL A 141 -2.34 -10.36 -23.49
CA VAL A 141 -2.01 -9.84 -22.16
C VAL A 141 -0.78 -8.94 -22.26
N HIS A 142 -0.89 -7.72 -21.74
CA HIS A 142 0.17 -6.72 -21.68
C HIS A 142 0.47 -6.40 -20.23
N ILE A 143 1.66 -6.76 -19.76
CA ILE A 143 2.13 -6.52 -18.39
C ILE A 143 2.86 -5.18 -18.36
N PHE A 144 2.56 -4.35 -17.36
CA PHE A 144 3.19 -3.06 -17.15
C PHE A 144 4.34 -3.15 -16.15
N GLY A 145 5.44 -2.46 -16.50
CA GLY A 145 6.63 -2.41 -15.68
C GLY A 145 7.43 -3.73 -15.64
N ASN A 146 8.72 -3.59 -15.44
CA ASN A 146 9.64 -4.70 -15.18
C ASN A 146 10.76 -4.20 -14.26
N PRO A 147 10.44 -3.81 -13.00
CA PRO A 147 11.47 -3.34 -12.09
C PRO A 147 12.38 -4.50 -11.68
N ALA A 148 13.64 -4.19 -11.38
CA ALA A 148 14.60 -5.16 -10.86
C ALA A 148 14.17 -5.70 -9.48
N HIS A 149 13.49 -4.85 -8.70
CA HIS A 149 12.89 -5.20 -7.43
C HIS A 149 11.44 -4.74 -7.44
N ALA A 150 10.53 -5.62 -7.10
CA ALA A 150 9.09 -5.35 -7.03
C ALA A 150 8.50 -6.05 -5.82
N ILE A 151 7.57 -5.40 -5.16
CA ILE A 151 6.72 -6.05 -4.17
C ILE A 151 5.64 -6.88 -4.86
N GLY A 152 5.02 -7.82 -4.17
CA GLY A 152 4.12 -8.85 -4.67
C GLY A 152 2.88 -8.37 -5.43
N CYS A 153 3.00 -7.46 -6.41
CA CYS A 153 1.89 -7.07 -7.27
C CYS A 153 2.30 -6.91 -8.74
N LEU A 154 1.37 -7.21 -9.65
CA LEU A 154 1.57 -7.13 -11.09
C LEU A 154 0.34 -6.52 -11.76
N SER A 155 0.58 -5.45 -12.53
CA SER A 155 -0.47 -4.78 -13.31
C SER A 155 -0.42 -5.18 -14.77
N PHE A 156 -1.60 -5.41 -15.36
CA PHE A 156 -1.71 -5.83 -16.75
C PHE A 156 -3.02 -5.32 -17.39
N CYS A 157 -3.07 -5.37 -18.71
CA CYS A 157 -4.29 -5.22 -19.50
C CYS A 157 -4.44 -6.39 -20.47
N VAL A 158 -5.67 -6.64 -20.90
CA VAL A 158 -5.98 -7.56 -21.99
C VAL A 158 -6.51 -6.74 -23.18
N SER A 159 -5.92 -6.89 -24.36
CA SER A 159 -6.35 -6.12 -25.54
C SER A 159 -7.82 -6.34 -25.86
N GLY A 160 -8.56 -5.24 -25.97
CA GLY A 160 -9.99 -5.25 -26.31
C GLY A 160 -10.94 -5.60 -25.15
N ILE A 161 -10.43 -5.80 -23.93
CA ILE A 161 -11.26 -6.08 -22.76
C ILE A 161 -11.00 -5.01 -21.69
N HIS A 162 -12.07 -4.35 -21.25
CA HIS A 162 -11.96 -3.37 -20.18
C HIS A 162 -11.60 -4.07 -18.84
N PRO A 163 -10.64 -3.56 -18.05
CA PRO A 163 -10.22 -4.21 -16.81
C PRO A 163 -11.35 -4.50 -15.82
N TYR A 164 -12.35 -3.61 -15.75
CA TYR A 164 -13.52 -3.80 -14.88
C TYR A 164 -14.37 -5.00 -15.33
N ASP A 165 -14.63 -5.13 -16.63
CA ASP A 165 -15.41 -6.24 -17.18
C ASP A 165 -14.69 -7.58 -16.96
N LEU A 166 -13.36 -7.57 -17.14
CA LEU A 166 -12.52 -8.73 -16.83
C LEU A 166 -12.66 -9.15 -15.36
N ALA A 167 -12.65 -8.18 -14.42
CA ALA A 167 -12.81 -8.46 -13.00
C ALA A 167 -14.18 -9.07 -12.68
N LEU A 168 -15.26 -8.59 -13.30
CA LEU A 168 -16.61 -9.14 -13.11
C LEU A 168 -16.68 -10.61 -13.54
N VAL A 169 -16.03 -10.98 -14.64
CA VAL A 169 -15.98 -12.38 -15.09
C VAL A 169 -15.11 -13.23 -14.17
N LEU A 170 -13.96 -12.74 -13.74
CA LEU A 170 -13.08 -13.46 -12.81
C LEU A 170 -13.73 -13.67 -11.43
N ASP A 171 -14.55 -12.71 -10.97
CA ASP A 171 -15.30 -12.80 -9.72
C ASP A 171 -16.28 -14.02 -9.72
N GLN A 172 -16.86 -14.38 -10.87
CA GLN A 172 -17.68 -15.58 -11.02
C GLN A 172 -16.88 -16.88 -10.76
N PHE A 173 -15.56 -16.81 -10.87
CA PHE A 173 -14.65 -17.93 -10.53
C PHE A 173 -14.03 -17.80 -9.13
N ASN A 174 -14.55 -16.89 -8.28
CA ASN A 174 -14.01 -16.56 -6.96
C ASN A 174 -12.58 -16.02 -6.99
N ILE A 175 -12.21 -15.31 -8.06
CA ILE A 175 -10.90 -14.65 -8.20
C ILE A 175 -11.07 -13.15 -8.07
N ALA A 176 -10.57 -12.60 -6.96
CA ALA A 176 -10.58 -11.17 -6.71
C ALA A 176 -9.33 -10.52 -7.29
N ILE A 177 -9.53 -9.54 -8.17
CA ILE A 177 -8.48 -8.65 -8.69
C ILE A 177 -8.85 -7.19 -8.45
N ARG A 178 -7.87 -6.32 -8.41
CA ARG A 178 -8.12 -4.88 -8.35
C ARG A 178 -8.06 -4.28 -9.73
N THR A 179 -8.98 -3.35 -10.05
CA THR A 179 -9.02 -2.64 -11.33
C THR A 179 -9.05 -1.12 -11.16
N GLY A 180 -8.68 -0.40 -12.21
CA GLY A 180 -8.73 1.05 -12.28
C GLY A 180 -7.36 1.72 -12.19
N SER A 181 -7.31 2.95 -11.68
CA SER A 181 -6.10 3.78 -11.65
C SER A 181 -5.16 3.48 -10.48
N HIS A 182 -5.55 2.61 -9.54
CA HIS A 182 -4.76 2.23 -8.34
C HIS A 182 -4.28 3.43 -7.51
N CYS A 183 -5.06 4.51 -7.43
CA CYS A 183 -4.70 5.79 -6.82
C CYS A 183 -3.49 6.49 -7.48
N ALA A 184 -3.18 6.15 -8.74
CA ALA A 184 -2.02 6.61 -9.50
C ALA A 184 -2.42 7.11 -10.90
N GLN A 185 -3.41 8.01 -10.99
CA GLN A 185 -3.88 8.56 -12.27
C GLN A 185 -2.76 9.15 -13.15
N PRO A 186 -1.74 9.85 -12.62
CA PRO A 186 -0.63 10.30 -13.45
C PRO A 186 0.14 9.15 -14.11
N ALA A 187 0.30 8.02 -13.42
CA ALA A 187 0.95 6.84 -13.99
C ALA A 187 0.12 6.22 -15.13
N MET A 188 -1.22 6.17 -14.99
CA MET A 188 -2.10 5.69 -16.07
C MET A 188 -1.96 6.54 -17.33
N ARG A 189 -1.83 7.87 -17.19
CA ARG A 189 -1.59 8.77 -18.33
C ARG A 189 -0.26 8.50 -19.02
N LEU A 190 0.81 8.24 -18.26
CA LEU A 190 2.12 7.89 -18.81
C LEU A 190 2.08 6.55 -19.55
N LEU A 191 1.31 5.60 -19.04
CA LEU A 191 1.11 4.29 -19.66
C LEU A 191 0.10 4.32 -20.82
N GLN A 192 -0.58 5.46 -21.06
CA GLN A 192 -1.61 5.65 -22.08
C GLN A 192 -2.78 4.67 -21.97
N VAL A 193 -3.22 4.41 -20.72
CA VAL A 193 -4.37 3.54 -20.41
C VAL A 193 -5.31 4.25 -19.42
N ASP A 194 -6.59 3.93 -19.47
CA ASP A 194 -7.59 4.46 -18.54
C ASP A 194 -7.52 3.79 -17.16
N GLY A 195 -6.97 2.59 -17.11
CA GLY A 195 -6.78 1.79 -15.91
C GLY A 195 -6.17 0.43 -16.24
N THR A 196 -5.76 -0.30 -15.22
CA THR A 196 -5.24 -1.66 -15.37
C THR A 196 -5.97 -2.65 -14.45
N ALA A 197 -5.88 -3.93 -14.76
CA ALA A 197 -6.11 -5.00 -13.82
C ALA A 197 -4.82 -5.24 -13.03
N ARG A 198 -4.95 -5.56 -11.73
CA ARG A 198 -3.80 -5.85 -10.86
C ARG A 198 -4.08 -7.09 -10.01
N ILE A 199 -3.18 -8.05 -10.07
CA ILE A 199 -3.07 -9.11 -9.08
C ILE A 199 -2.09 -8.71 -8.00
N SER A 200 -2.30 -9.17 -6.78
CA SER A 200 -1.43 -8.90 -5.65
C SER A 200 -1.26 -10.17 -4.85
N PHE A 201 -0.03 -10.44 -4.45
CA PHE A 201 0.36 -11.60 -3.65
C PHE A 201 0.66 -11.17 -2.22
N ALA A 202 0.47 -12.10 -1.30
CA ALA A 202 0.82 -11.97 0.09
C ALA A 202 1.45 -13.30 0.57
N CYS A 203 1.94 -13.31 1.79
CA CYS A 203 2.65 -14.46 2.37
C CYS A 203 1.88 -15.79 2.33
N TYR A 204 0.56 -15.77 2.14
CA TYR A 204 -0.31 -16.94 2.10
C TYR A 204 -0.67 -17.44 0.70
N ASN A 205 -0.27 -16.73 -0.37
CA ASN A 205 -0.52 -17.18 -1.73
C ASN A 205 0.50 -18.24 -2.17
N THR A 206 0.10 -19.05 -3.14
CA THR A 206 0.88 -20.16 -3.67
C THR A 206 1.01 -20.12 -5.19
N THR A 207 1.87 -20.94 -5.77
CA THR A 207 1.94 -21.13 -7.22
C THR A 207 0.64 -21.69 -7.79
N ASP A 208 -0.10 -22.52 -7.04
CA ASP A 208 -1.40 -23.05 -7.45
C ASP A 208 -2.43 -21.91 -7.65
N ASP A 209 -2.38 -20.87 -6.80
CA ASP A 209 -3.24 -19.68 -6.98
C ASP A 209 -2.94 -18.98 -8.32
N VAL A 210 -1.67 -18.90 -8.70
CA VAL A 210 -1.24 -18.34 -9.99
C VAL A 210 -1.73 -19.19 -11.15
N ASP A 211 -1.61 -20.51 -11.06
CA ASP A 211 -2.04 -21.43 -12.10
C ASP A 211 -3.55 -21.34 -12.31
N VAL A 212 -4.32 -21.40 -11.22
CA VAL A 212 -5.78 -21.25 -11.24
C VAL A 212 -6.16 -19.89 -11.83
N PHE A 213 -5.50 -18.81 -11.42
CA PHE A 213 -5.73 -17.48 -11.97
C PHE A 213 -5.48 -17.45 -13.49
N CYS A 214 -4.35 -17.96 -13.95
CA CYS A 214 -4.00 -17.97 -15.38
C CYS A 214 -5.00 -18.80 -16.21
N ASP A 215 -5.47 -19.93 -15.70
CA ASP A 215 -6.46 -20.75 -16.39
C ASP A 215 -7.82 -20.04 -16.49
N ARG A 216 -8.27 -19.41 -15.41
CA ARG A 216 -9.51 -18.63 -15.41
C ARG A 216 -9.40 -17.36 -16.26
N LEU A 217 -8.24 -16.74 -16.31
CA LEU A 217 -7.98 -15.60 -17.19
C LEU A 217 -8.12 -15.99 -18.67
N ARG A 218 -7.58 -17.16 -19.08
CA ARG A 218 -7.78 -17.69 -20.44
C ARG A 218 -9.25 -17.92 -20.76
N GLN A 219 -10.01 -18.49 -19.81
CA GLN A 219 -11.45 -18.69 -19.96
C GLN A 219 -12.21 -17.37 -20.07
N ALA A 220 -11.89 -16.37 -19.25
CA ALA A 220 -12.47 -15.04 -19.34
C ALA A 220 -12.19 -14.37 -20.67
N ILE A 221 -10.96 -14.45 -21.15
CA ILE A 221 -10.59 -13.92 -22.48
C ILE A 221 -11.38 -14.61 -23.60
N ALA A 222 -11.51 -15.94 -23.56
CA ALA A 222 -12.29 -16.70 -24.54
C ALA A 222 -13.78 -16.34 -24.52
N PHE A 223 -14.35 -16.08 -23.34
CA PHE A 223 -15.73 -15.59 -23.20
C PHE A 223 -15.96 -14.28 -23.95
N PHE A 224 -15.07 -13.30 -23.82
CA PHE A 224 -15.18 -12.02 -24.54
C PHE A 224 -14.91 -12.14 -26.04
N GLN A 225 -14.08 -13.08 -26.46
CA GLN A 225 -13.76 -13.30 -27.89
C GLN A 225 -14.82 -14.13 -28.61
N GLY A 226 -15.56 -14.98 -27.90
CA GLY A 226 -16.56 -15.87 -28.48
C GLY A 226 -17.86 -15.22 -28.92
N GLY A 227 -18.11 -13.94 -28.65
CA GLY A 227 -19.08 -13.04 -29.30
C GLY A 227 -20.55 -13.43 -29.35
N ASN A 228 -21.00 -14.54 -28.73
CA ASN A 228 -22.41 -14.92 -28.63
C ASN A 228 -22.66 -15.85 -27.44
N GLY A 229 -23.30 -15.30 -26.38
CA GLY A 229 -24.22 -16.03 -25.51
C GLY A 229 -23.77 -17.36 -24.88
N GLY A 230 -22.49 -17.54 -24.57
CA GLY A 230 -22.03 -18.61 -23.72
C GLY A 230 -22.36 -18.27 -22.27
N THR A 231 -23.22 -19.03 -21.60
CA THR A 231 -23.37 -19.08 -20.13
C THR A 231 -22.02 -19.49 -19.52
N LEU A 232 -21.55 -18.71 -18.53
CA LEU A 232 -20.45 -19.06 -17.65
C LEU A 232 -20.83 -20.21 -16.75
#